data_e189b95e0cb3fa1139aa3c5b6802b939
#
_entry.id   e189b95e0cb3fa1139aa3c5b6802b939
#
_cell.length_a   1.000
_cell.length_b   1.000
_cell.length_c   1.000
_cell.angle_alpha   90.00
_cell.angle_beta   90.00
_cell.angle_gamma   90.00
#
_symmetry.space_group_name_H-M   'P 1'
#
loop_
_entity.id
_entity.type
_entity.pdbx_description
1 polymer ?
#
loop_
_entity_poly.entity_id
_entity_poly.type
_entity_poly.pdbx_seq_one_letter_code
_entity_poly.pdbx_strand_id
1 'polypeptide(L)'
;MLSPRRQKFRKRMKGRNKGMAINGSVISFGTIGLKALEHGKLTSQQIEAARIAVMRHIKRQGKIWIRVFPDWPITAKPLETRQGSGKGAPVGFVAPIKPGRVLYEIDGVSLDVAKEALIRAAHKLPVKTVIVTKEII
;
A
#
# COMPACT_ATOMS: atom_id res chain seq x y z
N MET A 1 -10.51 -7.17 -6.10
CA MET A 1 -9.59 -6.42 -5.26
C MET A 1 -8.68 -7.37 -4.49
N LEU A 2 -7.52 -6.87 -4.07
CA LEU A 2 -6.57 -7.70 -3.35
C LEU A 2 -7.11 -8.15 -2.00
N SER A 3 -7.00 -9.44 -1.73
CA SER A 3 -7.36 -10.02 -0.44
C SER A 3 -6.59 -11.33 -0.23
N PRO A 4 -6.37 -11.77 1.02
CA PRO A 4 -5.70 -13.04 1.25
C PRO A 4 -6.53 -14.21 0.74
N ARG A 5 -5.84 -15.19 0.15
CA ARG A 5 -6.49 -16.43 -0.29
C ARG A 5 -6.95 -17.27 0.91
N ARG A 6 -6.14 -17.31 1.95
CA ARG A 6 -6.42 -18.00 3.22
C ARG A 6 -6.06 -17.12 4.39
N GLN A 7 -6.82 -17.25 5.47
CA GLN A 7 -6.56 -16.56 6.71
C GLN A 7 -6.39 -17.59 7.82
N LYS A 8 -5.36 -17.41 8.66
CA LYS A 8 -5.19 -18.17 9.87
C LYS A 8 -6.33 -17.86 10.85
N PHE A 9 -6.72 -16.61 10.95
CA PHE A 9 -7.84 -16.15 11.76
C PHE A 9 -8.71 -15.22 10.94
N ARG A 10 -10.03 -15.32 11.12
CA ARG A 10 -10.98 -14.45 10.42
C ARG A 10 -10.90 -13.02 10.91
N LYS A 11 -10.64 -12.82 12.20
CA LYS A 11 -10.52 -11.51 12.83
C LYS A 11 -9.20 -11.41 13.56
N ARG A 12 -8.65 -10.20 13.66
CA ARG A 12 -7.43 -9.92 14.43
C ARG A 12 -7.66 -8.75 15.37
N MET A 13 -6.96 -8.76 16.49
CA MET A 13 -6.94 -7.63 17.40
C MET A 13 -6.19 -6.47 16.74
N LYS A 14 -6.62 -5.23 17.05
CA LYS A 14 -5.88 -4.06 16.61
C LYS A 14 -4.52 -4.05 17.28
N GLY A 15 -3.47 -4.21 16.53
CA GLY A 15 -2.12 -4.05 17.00
C GLY A 15 -1.69 -2.59 16.94
N ARG A 16 -0.50 -2.30 17.45
CA ARG A 16 0.14 -0.99 17.31
C ARG A 16 1.05 -1.00 16.11
N ASN A 17 0.86 -0.05 15.21
CA ASN A 17 1.71 0.13 14.05
C ASN A 17 2.81 1.14 14.39
N LYS A 18 3.89 0.66 14.99
CA LYS A 18 5.00 1.51 15.46
C LYS A 18 6.32 1.14 14.79
N GLY A 19 7.25 2.07 14.84
CA GLY A 19 8.61 1.87 14.34
C GLY A 19 8.75 2.19 12.86
N MET A 20 9.92 1.90 12.34
CA MET A 20 10.26 2.10 10.92
C MET A 20 10.29 0.77 10.20
N ALA A 21 10.07 0.78 8.88
CA ALA A 21 10.18 -0.42 8.08
C ALA A 21 11.64 -0.90 8.02
N ILE A 22 11.87 -2.15 8.37
CA ILE A 22 13.18 -2.80 8.23
C ILE A 22 13.23 -3.53 6.89
N ASN A 23 12.19 -4.34 6.62
CA ASN A 23 12.05 -5.05 5.36
C ASN A 23 11.25 -4.20 4.36
N GLY A 24 11.60 -4.30 3.08
CA GLY A 24 10.90 -3.58 2.02
C GLY A 24 11.20 -2.08 2.01
N SER A 25 12.34 -1.65 2.55
CA SER A 25 12.76 -0.24 2.60
C SER A 25 13.63 0.18 1.42
N VAL A 26 14.06 -0.75 0.60
CA VAL A 26 14.90 -0.49 -0.59
C VAL A 26 14.23 -0.97 -1.85
N ILE A 27 14.58 -0.34 -2.98
CA ILE A 27 14.10 -0.74 -4.28
C ILE A 27 14.80 -2.04 -4.69
N SER A 28 14.02 -3.06 -5.03
CA SER A 28 14.54 -4.40 -5.35
C SER A 28 14.28 -4.81 -6.80
N PHE A 29 13.15 -4.44 -7.37
CA PHE A 29 12.72 -4.93 -8.69
C PHE A 29 12.79 -3.87 -9.78
N GLY A 30 12.47 -2.62 -9.46
CA GLY A 30 12.43 -1.54 -10.42
C GLY A 30 13.63 -0.60 -10.33
N THR A 31 13.53 0.54 -11.00
CA THR A 31 14.56 1.60 -10.96
C THR A 31 14.13 2.79 -10.14
N ILE A 32 12.83 2.96 -9.94
CA ILE A 32 12.25 4.08 -9.20
C ILE A 32 11.05 3.56 -8.41
N GLY A 33 10.80 4.15 -7.28
CA GLY A 33 9.70 3.72 -6.42
C GLY A 33 9.12 4.83 -5.57
N LEU A 34 8.01 4.52 -4.94
CA LEU A 34 7.30 5.40 -4.01
C LEU A 34 7.45 4.83 -2.60
N LYS A 35 7.98 5.64 -1.69
CA LYS A 35 8.27 5.23 -0.31
C LYS A 35 7.39 6.02 0.65
N ALA A 36 6.84 5.35 1.64
CA ALA A 36 6.02 5.98 2.68
C ALA A 36 6.88 6.77 3.67
N LEU A 37 6.40 7.93 4.09
CA LEU A 37 7.08 8.80 5.07
C LEU A 37 6.40 8.77 6.44
N GLU A 38 5.24 8.16 6.55
CA GLU A 38 4.48 8.15 7.81
C GLU A 38 3.79 6.81 8.02
N HIS A 39 3.33 6.59 9.25
CA HIS A 39 2.51 5.43 9.58
C HIS A 39 1.12 5.58 8.99
N GLY A 40 0.53 4.48 8.56
CA GLY A 40 -0.82 4.46 8.06
C GLY A 40 -1.27 3.07 7.70
N LYS A 41 -2.45 3.00 7.10
CA LYS A 41 -3.04 1.76 6.61
C LYS A 41 -3.56 2.00 5.21
N LEU A 42 -3.21 1.12 4.29
CA LEU A 42 -3.68 1.18 2.92
C LEU A 42 -4.78 0.14 2.73
N THR A 43 -5.94 0.58 2.30
CA THR A 43 -7.03 -0.35 1.96
C THR A 43 -6.75 -0.98 0.60
N SER A 44 -7.42 -2.12 0.34
CA SER A 44 -7.36 -2.78 -0.96
C SER A 44 -7.77 -1.82 -2.10
N GLN A 45 -8.79 -1.01 -1.87
CA GLN A 45 -9.28 -0.03 -2.84
C GLN A 45 -8.23 1.04 -3.14
N GLN A 46 -7.54 1.54 -2.12
CA GLN A 46 -6.49 2.56 -2.28
C GLN A 46 -5.29 2.00 -3.06
N ILE A 47 -4.87 0.78 -2.74
CA ILE A 47 -3.77 0.12 -3.45
C ILE A 47 -4.11 -0.05 -4.93
N GLU A 48 -5.30 -0.51 -5.23
CA GLU A 48 -5.76 -0.71 -6.61
C GLU A 48 -5.93 0.61 -7.35
N ALA A 49 -6.49 1.63 -6.71
CA ALA A 49 -6.64 2.95 -7.32
C ALA A 49 -5.29 3.57 -7.70
N ALA A 50 -4.29 3.45 -6.83
CA ALA A 50 -2.95 3.94 -7.11
C ALA A 50 -2.30 3.17 -8.27
N ARG A 51 -2.44 1.85 -8.30
CA ARG A 51 -1.94 1.03 -9.41
C ARG A 51 -2.55 1.46 -10.74
N ILE A 52 -3.86 1.66 -10.78
CA ILE A 52 -4.55 2.10 -11.99
C ILE A 52 -4.06 3.48 -12.43
N ALA A 53 -3.85 4.40 -11.49
CA ALA A 53 -3.33 5.74 -11.81
C ALA A 53 -1.95 5.67 -12.46
N VAL A 54 -1.07 4.81 -11.96
CA VAL A 54 0.26 4.58 -12.56
C VAL A 54 0.10 4.01 -13.97
N MET A 55 -0.67 2.95 -14.14
CA MET A 55 -0.82 2.27 -15.42
C MET A 55 -1.42 3.16 -16.49
N ARG A 56 -2.35 4.03 -16.13
CA ARG A 56 -2.92 5.00 -17.07
C ARG A 56 -1.89 6.01 -17.54
N HIS A 57 -1.04 6.47 -16.64
CA HIS A 57 -0.03 7.46 -16.97
C HIS A 57 1.07 6.89 -17.86
N ILE A 58 1.56 5.69 -17.57
CA ILE A 58 2.61 5.05 -18.36
C ILE A 58 2.09 4.37 -19.63
N LYS A 59 0.75 4.38 -19.84
CA LYS A 59 0.09 3.80 -21.02
C LYS A 59 0.45 2.35 -21.25
N ARG A 60 0.58 1.58 -20.16
CA ARG A 60 0.94 0.16 -20.17
C ARG A 60 2.36 -0.12 -20.74
N GLN A 61 3.19 0.90 -20.86
CA GLN A 61 4.60 0.71 -21.13
C GLN A 61 5.32 0.45 -19.83
N GLY A 62 6.32 -0.42 -19.86
CA GLY A 62 7.05 -0.75 -18.65
C GLY A 62 6.29 -1.67 -17.71
N LYS A 63 6.79 -1.78 -16.49
CA LYS A 63 6.30 -2.72 -15.49
C LYS A 63 6.20 -2.05 -14.12
N ILE A 64 5.14 -2.40 -13.38
CA ILE A 64 4.93 -1.95 -12.01
C ILE A 64 4.96 -3.14 -11.06
N TRP A 65 5.57 -2.97 -9.90
CA TRP A 65 5.51 -3.92 -8.80
C TRP A 65 4.82 -3.26 -7.62
N ILE A 66 3.83 -3.96 -7.07
CA ILE A 66 3.17 -3.57 -5.83
C ILE A 66 3.91 -4.28 -4.70
N ARG A 67 4.51 -3.51 -3.77
CA ARG A 67 5.34 -4.04 -2.70
C ARG A 67 4.59 -4.23 -1.39
N VAL A 68 3.29 -4.00 -1.37
CA VAL A 68 2.44 -4.14 -0.19
C VAL A 68 1.22 -5.00 -0.51
N PHE A 69 0.71 -5.70 0.49
CA PHE A 69 -0.47 -6.54 0.33
C PHE A 69 -1.42 -6.35 1.52
N PRO A 70 -2.72 -6.18 1.28
CA PRO A 70 -3.69 -5.97 2.33
C PRO A 70 -4.11 -7.29 2.96
N ASP A 71 -3.37 -7.75 3.96
CA ASP A 71 -3.60 -9.03 4.63
C ASP A 71 -4.17 -8.90 6.03
N TRP A 72 -4.30 -7.68 6.55
CA TRP A 72 -4.81 -7.42 7.90
C TRP A 72 -6.30 -7.14 7.87
N PRO A 73 -7.15 -8.02 8.46
CA PRO A 73 -8.59 -7.80 8.43
C PRO A 73 -9.00 -6.65 9.33
N ILE A 74 -9.93 -5.83 8.86
CA ILE A 74 -10.60 -4.81 9.66
C ILE A 74 -12.04 -5.19 9.87
N THR A 75 -12.58 -4.81 11.02
CA THR A 75 -13.95 -5.13 11.41
C THR A 75 -14.72 -3.86 11.70
N ALA A 76 -16.02 -3.88 11.45
CA ALA A 76 -16.91 -2.80 11.78
C ALA A 76 -18.22 -3.37 12.32
N LYS A 77 -18.83 -2.66 13.26
CA LYS A 77 -20.17 -2.97 13.75
C LYS A 77 -21.19 -2.08 13.04
N PRO A 78 -22.42 -2.57 12.81
CA PRO A 78 -23.50 -1.70 12.33
C PRO A 78 -23.68 -0.50 13.27
N LEU A 79 -24.10 0.64 12.74
CA LEU A 79 -24.32 1.85 13.52
C LEU A 79 -25.29 1.66 14.70
N GLU A 80 -26.25 0.76 14.55
CA GLU A 80 -27.29 0.49 15.56
C GLU A 80 -26.88 -0.53 16.62
N THR A 81 -25.67 -1.11 16.50
CA THR A 81 -25.21 -2.12 17.45
C THR A 81 -24.69 -1.48 18.72
N ARG A 82 -25.12 -2.01 19.88
CA ARG A 82 -24.63 -1.55 21.17
C ARG A 82 -23.15 -1.86 21.35
N GLN A 83 -22.42 -0.98 22.01
CA GLN A 83 -21.03 -1.19 22.36
C GLN A 83 -20.88 -2.38 23.30
N GLY A 84 -19.78 -3.12 23.17
CA GLY A 84 -19.45 -4.21 24.08
C GLY A 84 -20.01 -5.57 23.73
N SER A 85 -20.75 -5.71 22.63
CA SER A 85 -21.30 -7.03 22.23
C SER A 85 -20.33 -7.87 21.40
N GLY A 86 -19.02 -7.65 21.57
CA GLY A 86 -17.97 -8.37 20.85
C GLY A 86 -17.49 -7.64 19.63
N LYS A 87 -16.47 -8.22 18.93
CA LYS A 87 -15.88 -7.65 17.75
C LYS A 87 -16.80 -7.77 16.55
N GLY A 88 -16.92 -6.71 15.77
CA GLY A 88 -17.75 -6.71 14.57
C GLY A 88 -17.26 -7.69 13.50
N ALA A 89 -18.04 -7.88 12.44
CA ALA A 89 -17.69 -8.73 11.33
C ALA A 89 -16.57 -8.11 10.48
N PRO A 90 -15.70 -8.91 9.84
CA PRO A 90 -14.71 -8.39 8.91
C PRO A 90 -15.38 -7.68 7.73
N VAL A 91 -14.93 -6.47 7.42
CA VAL A 91 -15.45 -5.67 6.30
C VAL A 91 -14.43 -5.44 5.19
N GLY A 92 -13.19 -5.84 5.37
CA GLY A 92 -12.16 -5.72 4.37
C GLY A 92 -10.77 -5.97 4.94
N PHE A 93 -9.78 -5.67 4.12
CA PHE A 93 -8.38 -5.88 4.49
C PHE A 93 -7.59 -4.60 4.27
N VAL A 94 -6.58 -4.39 5.10
CA VAL A 94 -5.65 -3.27 4.97
C VAL A 94 -4.21 -3.76 5.07
N ALA A 95 -3.30 -2.99 4.51
CA ALA A 95 -1.86 -3.18 4.69
C ALA A 95 -1.37 -2.14 5.68
N PRO A 96 -0.90 -2.54 6.88
CA PRO A 96 -0.26 -1.59 7.80
C PRO A 96 1.06 -1.12 7.21
N ILE A 97 1.29 0.19 7.22
CA ILE A 97 2.46 0.81 6.61
C ILE A 97 3.27 1.54 7.68
N LYS A 98 4.57 1.35 7.63
CA LYS A 98 5.55 2.05 8.48
C LYS A 98 6.39 3.00 7.63
N PRO A 99 6.90 4.09 8.21
CA PRO A 99 7.80 4.97 7.46
C PRO A 99 8.99 4.20 6.91
N GLY A 100 9.37 4.50 5.68
CA GLY A 100 10.45 3.83 4.99
C GLY A 100 10.03 2.67 4.09
N ARG A 101 8.78 2.23 4.13
CA ARG A 101 8.29 1.14 3.29
C ARG A 101 8.16 1.60 1.84
N VAL A 102 8.76 0.87 0.91
CA VAL A 102 8.54 1.07 -0.52
C VAL A 102 7.18 0.44 -0.87
N LEU A 103 6.31 1.24 -1.49
CA LEU A 103 4.94 0.84 -1.81
C LEU A 103 4.80 0.33 -3.23
N TYR A 104 5.42 1.03 -4.18
CA TYR A 104 5.39 0.71 -5.61
C TYR A 104 6.77 0.89 -6.21
N GLU A 105 7.07 0.09 -7.23
CA GLU A 105 8.29 0.23 -8.04
C GLU A 105 7.91 0.19 -9.51
N ILE A 106 8.63 0.95 -10.33
CA ILE A 106 8.40 1.02 -11.77
C ILE A 106 9.73 0.80 -12.50
N ASP A 107 9.67 0.15 -13.66
CA ASP A 107 10.79 0.00 -14.59
C ASP A 107 10.27 0.00 -16.02
N GLY A 108 11.15 0.23 -16.97
CA GLY A 108 10.82 0.15 -18.39
C GLY A 108 10.25 1.41 -19.01
N VAL A 109 10.25 2.53 -18.28
CA VAL A 109 9.86 3.86 -18.79
C VAL A 109 10.90 4.89 -18.36
N SER A 110 10.87 6.08 -18.98
CA SER A 110 11.79 7.14 -18.60
C SER A 110 11.54 7.58 -17.15
N LEU A 111 12.57 8.09 -16.48
CA LEU A 111 12.45 8.54 -15.10
C LEU A 111 11.41 9.65 -14.94
N ASP A 112 11.32 10.57 -15.88
CA ASP A 112 10.36 11.67 -15.82
C ASP A 112 8.91 11.16 -15.88
N VAL A 113 8.63 10.24 -16.78
CA VAL A 113 7.30 9.61 -16.90
C VAL A 113 6.98 8.83 -15.62
N ALA A 114 7.95 8.06 -15.12
CA ALA A 114 7.77 7.28 -13.90
C ALA A 114 7.50 8.17 -12.68
N LYS A 115 8.23 9.28 -12.55
CA LYS A 115 8.01 10.23 -11.44
C LYS A 115 6.59 10.80 -11.47
N GLU A 116 6.11 11.24 -12.62
CA GLU A 116 4.75 11.75 -12.75
C GLU A 116 3.71 10.68 -12.42
N ALA A 117 3.93 9.46 -12.89
CA ALA A 117 3.05 8.34 -12.60
C ALA A 117 2.95 8.10 -11.10
N LEU A 118 4.09 8.09 -10.39
CA LEU A 118 4.11 7.88 -8.94
C LEU A 118 3.49 9.04 -8.17
N ILE A 119 3.63 10.28 -8.64
CA ILE A 119 2.96 11.43 -8.04
C ILE A 119 1.44 11.26 -8.14
N ARG A 120 0.94 10.82 -9.28
CA ARG A 120 -0.49 10.55 -9.45
C ARG A 120 -0.98 9.43 -8.54
N ALA A 121 -0.16 8.38 -8.38
CA ALA A 121 -0.46 7.30 -7.44
C ALA A 121 -0.51 7.81 -6.00
N ALA A 122 0.41 8.68 -5.62
CA ALA A 122 0.47 9.24 -4.27
C ALA A 122 -0.82 9.99 -3.89
N HIS A 123 -1.46 10.64 -4.84
CA HIS A 123 -2.73 11.34 -4.60
C HIS A 123 -3.88 10.39 -4.22
N LYS A 124 -3.74 9.10 -4.48
CA LYS A 124 -4.74 8.08 -4.13
C LYS A 124 -4.48 7.43 -2.78
N LEU A 125 -3.37 7.78 -2.14
CA LEU A 125 -2.94 7.16 -0.89
C LEU A 125 -3.12 8.11 0.28
N PRO A 126 -3.44 7.59 1.48
CA PRO A 126 -3.69 8.41 2.66
C PRO A 126 -2.42 8.82 3.42
N VAL A 127 -1.25 8.35 3.00
CA VAL A 127 0.02 8.61 3.69
C VAL A 127 0.89 9.52 2.84
N LYS A 128 1.75 10.27 3.49
CA LYS A 128 2.78 11.06 2.81
C LYS A 128 3.84 10.13 2.24
N THR A 129 4.31 10.46 1.05
CA THR A 129 5.23 9.63 0.30
C THR A 129 6.35 10.46 -0.30
N VAL A 130 7.42 9.77 -0.68
CA VAL A 130 8.56 10.38 -1.39
C VAL A 130 8.96 9.42 -2.53
N ILE A 131 9.44 9.98 -3.61
CA ILE A 131 9.96 9.21 -4.73
C ILE A 131 11.43 8.91 -4.46
N VAL A 132 11.83 7.64 -4.61
CA VAL A 132 13.19 7.18 -4.42
C VAL A 132 13.65 6.46 -5.67
N THR A 133 14.93 6.56 -5.98
CA THR A 133 15.55 5.86 -7.08
C THR A 133 16.48 4.78 -6.57
N LYS A 134 16.70 3.76 -7.39
CA LYS A 134 17.65 2.70 -7.04
C LYS A 134 19.06 3.27 -7.04
N GLU A 135 19.80 3.05 -5.95
CA GLU A 135 21.19 3.44 -5.89
C GLU A 135 22.02 2.53 -6.80
N ILE A 136 22.82 3.16 -7.65
CA ILE A 136 23.81 2.47 -8.47
C ILE A 136 25.13 2.55 -7.73
N ILE A 137 25.59 1.40 -7.27
CA ILE A 137 26.90 1.28 -6.64
C ILE A 137 27.94 0.93 -7.70
#